data_d9670d1aeab6492d3c0a1aef1cefc680
#
_entry.id   d9670d1aeab6492d3c0a1aef1cefc680
#
_cell.length_a   1.000
_cell.length_b   1.000
_cell.length_c   1.000
_cell.angle_alpha   90.00
_cell.angle_beta   90.00
_cell.angle_gamma   90.00
#
_symmetry.space_group_name_H-M   'P 1'
#
loop_
_entity.id
_entity.type
_entity.pdbx_description
1 polymer ?
#
loop_
_entity_poly.entity_id
_entity_poly.type
_entity_poly.pdbx_seq_one_letter_code
_entity_poly.pdbx_strand_id
1 'polypeptide(L)'
;MEHQITLHYRTYENWRKTSVFSEEITERLESLLKTAHAPYSNYPVSSVVVMQSGAMIVGTNQENAAFPSGLCAERVAVLAAKAAHPHEAIQTVYIMTGESEREPAAPCGSCRQVLHETELRQTEPFELILLNKTHNALAFNGVKGLLPFSFTLPR
;
A
#
# COMPACT_ATOMS: atom_id res chain seq x y z
N MET A 1 32.68 8.00 11.23
CA MET A 1 32.36 7.34 9.93
C MET A 1 30.95 7.77 9.55
N GLU A 2 30.77 8.35 8.38
CA GLU A 2 29.44 8.82 7.90
C GLU A 2 28.88 7.77 6.93
N HIS A 3 27.55 7.53 6.99
CA HIS A 3 26.83 6.59 6.13
C HIS A 3 25.64 7.29 5.50
N GLN A 4 25.32 6.94 4.26
CA GLN A 4 24.21 7.48 3.50
C GLN A 4 23.20 6.37 3.11
N ILE A 5 21.92 6.69 3.17
CA ILE A 5 20.84 5.83 2.65
C ILE A 5 20.22 6.53 1.45
N THR A 6 20.12 5.84 0.33
CA THR A 6 19.51 6.35 -0.90
C THR A 6 18.22 5.59 -1.17
N LEU A 7 17.12 6.32 -1.42
CA LEU A 7 15.84 5.77 -1.82
C LEU A 7 15.62 5.99 -3.31
N HIS A 8 15.36 4.90 -4.04
CA HIS A 8 15.00 4.93 -5.45
C HIS A 8 13.50 4.68 -5.62
N TYR A 9 12.84 5.54 -6.38
CA TYR A 9 11.42 5.40 -6.72
C TYR A 9 11.14 6.01 -8.09
N ARG A 10 10.00 5.62 -8.70
CA ARG A 10 9.50 6.16 -9.96
C ARG A 10 8.31 7.05 -9.69
N THR A 11 8.17 8.11 -10.46
CA THR A 11 7.02 9.02 -10.43
C THR A 11 6.27 8.93 -11.75
N TYR A 12 4.95 9.02 -11.69
CA TYR A 12 4.09 9.06 -12.86
C TYR A 12 3.15 10.27 -12.74
N GLU A 13 3.30 11.21 -13.66
CA GLU A 13 2.32 12.28 -13.83
C GLU A 13 1.16 11.74 -14.69
N ASN A 14 -0.05 11.91 -14.19
CA ASN A 14 -1.26 11.46 -14.89
C ASN A 14 -1.25 9.94 -15.22
N TRP A 15 -1.23 9.11 -14.17
CA TRP A 15 -1.20 7.65 -14.30
C TRP A 15 -2.34 7.07 -15.18
N ARG A 16 -3.48 7.78 -15.32
CA ARG A 16 -4.57 7.36 -16.22
C ARG A 16 -4.20 7.35 -17.70
N LYS A 17 -3.19 8.14 -18.10
CA LYS A 17 -2.72 8.19 -19.48
C LYS A 17 -1.60 7.21 -19.79
N THR A 18 -1.15 6.47 -18.79
CA THR A 18 -0.09 5.48 -18.95
C THR A 18 -0.69 4.10 -19.05
N SER A 19 -0.12 3.22 -19.89
CA SER A 19 -0.48 1.80 -19.92
C SER A 19 0.17 0.96 -18.79
N VAL A 20 0.82 1.63 -17.83
CA VAL A 20 1.55 0.98 -16.74
C VAL A 20 0.61 0.41 -15.68
N PHE A 21 -0.56 1.03 -15.51
CA PHE A 21 -1.54 0.62 -14.50
C PHE A 21 -2.75 -0.03 -15.16
N SER A 22 -3.16 -1.19 -14.64
CA SER A 22 -4.37 -1.87 -15.10
C SER A 22 -5.61 -1.03 -14.78
N GLU A 23 -6.48 -0.83 -15.77
CA GLU A 23 -7.75 -0.12 -15.61
C GLU A 23 -8.65 -0.83 -14.56
N GLU A 24 -8.69 -2.16 -14.59
CA GLU A 24 -9.41 -2.97 -13.60
C GLU A 24 -9.00 -2.64 -12.16
N ILE A 25 -7.69 -2.52 -11.90
CA ILE A 25 -7.18 -2.24 -10.55
C ILE A 25 -7.52 -0.82 -10.13
N THR A 26 -7.37 0.16 -11.03
CA THR A 26 -7.63 1.56 -10.72
C THR A 26 -9.12 1.85 -10.50
N GLU A 27 -10.00 1.27 -11.30
CA GLU A 27 -11.46 1.34 -11.11
C GLU A 27 -11.88 0.67 -9.79
N ARG A 28 -11.25 -0.47 -9.46
CA ARG A 28 -11.50 -1.16 -8.20
C ARG A 28 -11.10 -0.30 -7.00
N LEU A 29 -9.93 0.31 -7.04
CA LEU A 29 -9.47 1.23 -5.99
C LEU A 29 -10.43 2.40 -5.80
N GLU A 30 -10.87 3.05 -6.88
CA GLU A 30 -11.82 4.16 -6.83
C GLU A 30 -13.19 3.75 -6.28
N SER A 31 -13.66 2.57 -6.65
CA SER A 31 -14.91 2.02 -6.11
C SER A 31 -14.81 1.77 -4.60
N LEU A 32 -13.69 1.21 -4.15
CA LEU A 32 -13.44 0.91 -2.74
C LEU A 32 -13.36 2.16 -1.87
N LEU A 33 -12.90 3.31 -2.38
CA LEU A 33 -12.90 4.56 -1.62
C LEU A 33 -14.30 4.92 -1.08
N LYS A 34 -15.37 4.55 -1.80
CA LYS A 34 -16.77 4.81 -1.39
C LYS A 34 -17.22 3.93 -0.22
N THR A 35 -16.54 2.84 0.05
CA THR A 35 -16.86 1.86 1.10
C THR A 35 -15.93 1.96 2.31
N ALA A 36 -14.99 2.89 2.30
CA ALA A 36 -14.11 3.16 3.43
C ALA A 36 -14.91 3.66 4.64
N HIS A 37 -14.58 3.15 5.82
CA HIS A 37 -15.17 3.61 7.07
C HIS A 37 -14.25 4.63 7.74
N ALA A 38 -14.42 5.91 7.40
CA ALA A 38 -13.59 7.03 7.85
C ALA A 38 -14.40 8.17 8.46
N PRO A 39 -15.25 7.92 9.50
CA PRO A 39 -16.16 8.93 10.04
C PRO A 39 -15.46 10.01 10.86
N TYR A 40 -14.22 9.78 11.31
CA TYR A 40 -13.49 10.71 12.15
C TYR A 40 -12.55 11.60 11.34
N SER A 41 -11.81 11.01 10.39
CA SER A 41 -10.85 11.74 9.57
C SER A 41 -11.47 12.34 8.30
N ASN A 42 -12.55 11.77 7.80
CA ASN A 42 -13.09 12.00 6.45
C ASN A 42 -12.03 11.75 5.35
N TYR A 43 -11.06 10.87 5.62
CA TYR A 43 -9.95 10.56 4.72
C TYR A 43 -10.05 9.12 4.21
N PRO A 44 -10.83 8.85 3.14
CA PRO A 44 -10.99 7.51 2.61
C PRO A 44 -9.72 7.03 1.92
N VAL A 45 -9.33 5.79 2.22
CA VAL A 45 -8.19 5.10 1.61
C VAL A 45 -8.62 3.71 1.17
N SER A 46 -8.15 3.29 0.01
CA SER A 46 -8.34 1.94 -0.52
C SER A 46 -7.01 1.27 -0.83
N SER A 47 -6.99 -0.05 -0.79
CA SER A 47 -5.83 -0.85 -1.15
C SER A 47 -6.25 -2.11 -1.91
N VAL A 48 -5.44 -2.48 -2.89
CA VAL A 48 -5.53 -3.75 -3.62
C VAL A 48 -4.18 -4.44 -3.55
N VAL A 49 -4.17 -5.66 -3.06
CA VAL A 49 -3.00 -6.55 -3.07
C VAL A 49 -3.17 -7.54 -4.20
N VAL A 50 -2.20 -7.58 -5.12
CA VAL A 50 -2.14 -8.56 -6.20
C VAL A 50 -1.15 -9.64 -5.80
N MET A 51 -1.62 -10.88 -5.77
CA MET A 51 -0.80 -12.07 -5.49
C MET A 51 -0.09 -12.55 -6.75
N GLN A 52 0.91 -13.40 -6.61
CA GLN A 52 1.65 -14.00 -7.73
C GLN A 52 0.72 -14.76 -8.69
N SER A 53 -0.34 -15.39 -8.21
CA SER A 53 -1.38 -16.08 -9.02
C SER A 53 -2.27 -15.11 -9.80
N GLY A 54 -2.21 -13.82 -9.54
CA GLY A 54 -3.14 -12.82 -10.04
C GLY A 54 -4.38 -12.62 -9.16
N ALA A 55 -4.54 -13.37 -8.06
CA ALA A 55 -5.62 -13.13 -7.12
C ALA A 55 -5.52 -11.72 -6.50
N MET A 56 -6.66 -11.04 -6.40
CA MET A 56 -6.74 -9.69 -5.84
C MET A 56 -7.46 -9.69 -4.50
N ILE A 57 -6.80 -9.17 -3.47
CA ILE A 57 -7.34 -9.00 -2.13
C ILE A 57 -7.45 -7.50 -1.85
N VAL A 58 -8.59 -7.08 -1.32
CA VAL A 58 -8.91 -5.67 -1.15
C VAL A 58 -8.99 -5.27 0.31
N GLY A 59 -8.79 -3.97 0.57
CA GLY A 59 -8.97 -3.38 1.88
C GLY A 59 -9.32 -1.91 1.78
N THR A 60 -10.02 -1.42 2.77
CA THR A 60 -10.28 0.01 2.99
C THR A 60 -9.93 0.36 4.42
N ASN A 61 -9.65 1.64 4.71
CA ASN A 61 -9.44 2.02 6.09
C ASN A 61 -10.72 1.83 6.90
N GLN A 62 -10.55 1.30 8.11
CA GLN A 62 -11.60 0.97 9.07
C GLN A 62 -11.29 1.70 10.37
N GLU A 63 -11.84 2.89 10.52
CA GLU A 63 -11.67 3.68 11.73
C GLU A 63 -12.50 3.14 12.88
N ASN A 64 -12.09 3.45 14.09
CA ASN A 64 -12.75 3.01 15.31
C ASN A 64 -12.72 4.14 16.35
N ALA A 65 -13.75 4.28 17.15
CA ALA A 65 -13.79 5.22 18.27
C ALA A 65 -12.65 4.99 19.26
N ALA A 66 -12.26 3.74 19.46
CA ALA A 66 -10.99 3.38 20.11
C ALA A 66 -9.88 3.46 19.05
N PHE A 67 -9.29 4.64 18.82
CA PHE A 67 -8.34 4.92 17.74
C PHE A 67 -7.22 3.88 17.56
N PRO A 68 -6.62 3.29 18.61
CA PRO A 68 -5.63 2.22 18.44
C PRO A 68 -6.16 0.95 17.75
N SER A 69 -7.48 0.73 17.72
CA SER A 69 -8.13 -0.41 17.06
C SER A 69 -8.39 -0.17 15.57
N GLY A 70 -8.25 1.06 15.09
CA GLY A 70 -8.41 1.40 13.69
C GLY A 70 -7.32 0.79 12.80
N LEU A 71 -7.68 0.41 11.57
CA LEU A 71 -6.76 -0.16 10.60
C LEU A 71 -6.74 0.68 9.31
N CYS A 72 -5.52 0.95 8.81
CA CYS A 72 -5.34 1.53 7.48
C CYS A 72 -5.66 0.49 6.39
N ALA A 73 -6.05 0.96 5.21
CA ALA A 73 -6.49 0.14 4.09
C ALA A 73 -5.46 -0.94 3.69
N GLU A 74 -4.20 -0.57 3.59
CA GLU A 74 -3.10 -1.47 3.23
C GLU A 74 -2.88 -2.56 4.28
N ARG A 75 -3.09 -2.28 5.58
CA ARG A 75 -3.01 -3.31 6.62
C ARG A 75 -4.16 -4.30 6.49
N VAL A 76 -5.38 -3.82 6.26
CA VAL A 76 -6.54 -4.69 6.03
C VAL A 76 -6.28 -5.61 4.85
N ALA A 77 -5.85 -5.07 3.70
CA ALA A 77 -5.62 -5.86 2.49
C ALA A 77 -4.48 -6.87 2.66
N VAL A 78 -3.31 -6.44 3.17
CA VAL A 78 -2.12 -7.28 3.30
C VAL A 78 -2.31 -8.39 4.32
N LEU A 79 -2.91 -8.09 5.47
CA LEU A 79 -3.17 -9.11 6.50
C LEU A 79 -4.20 -10.13 6.01
N ALA A 80 -5.26 -9.70 5.32
CA ALA A 80 -6.24 -10.60 4.70
C ALA A 80 -5.59 -11.47 3.60
N ALA A 81 -4.73 -10.88 2.76
CA ALA A 81 -4.00 -11.59 1.72
C ALA A 81 -3.13 -12.71 2.33
N LYS A 82 -2.36 -12.41 3.36
CA LYS A 82 -1.49 -13.40 4.00
C LYS A 82 -2.24 -14.39 4.88
N ALA A 83 -3.45 -14.08 5.36
CA ALA A 83 -4.33 -15.04 6.02
C ALA A 83 -4.94 -16.04 5.04
N ALA A 84 -5.38 -15.57 3.86
CA ALA A 84 -5.96 -16.41 2.82
C ALA A 84 -4.90 -17.19 2.01
N HIS A 85 -3.74 -16.59 1.77
CA HIS A 85 -2.64 -17.12 0.95
C HIS A 85 -1.31 -17.10 1.71
N PRO A 86 -1.13 -17.89 2.79
CA PRO A 86 0.01 -17.78 3.70
C PRO A 86 1.37 -18.05 3.06
N HIS A 87 1.41 -18.87 2.03
CA HIS A 87 2.64 -19.31 1.34
C HIS A 87 2.86 -18.64 -0.01
N GLU A 88 1.88 -17.92 -0.51
CA GLU A 88 1.97 -17.25 -1.80
C GLU A 88 2.64 -15.87 -1.67
N ALA A 89 3.47 -15.50 -2.64
CA ALA A 89 4.09 -14.19 -2.67
C ALA A 89 3.10 -13.11 -3.13
N ILE A 90 3.22 -11.92 -2.55
CA ILE A 90 2.59 -10.71 -3.05
C ILE A 90 3.44 -10.19 -4.21
N GLN A 91 2.80 -9.85 -5.31
CA GLN A 91 3.43 -9.21 -6.47
C GLN A 91 3.42 -7.68 -6.33
N THR A 92 2.26 -7.12 -6.01
CA THR A 92 2.08 -5.67 -5.93
C THR A 92 1.09 -5.28 -4.84
N VAL A 93 1.38 -4.19 -4.15
CA VAL A 93 0.46 -3.53 -3.21
C VAL A 93 0.13 -2.15 -3.76
N TYR A 94 -1.13 -1.91 -4.06
CA TYR A 94 -1.66 -0.62 -4.48
C TYR A 94 -2.34 0.07 -3.29
N ILE A 95 -2.09 1.37 -3.14
CA ILE A 95 -2.76 2.21 -2.14
C ILE A 95 -3.25 3.47 -2.85
N MET A 96 -4.54 3.77 -2.72
CA MET A 96 -5.14 4.99 -3.27
C MET A 96 -5.80 5.81 -2.17
N THR A 97 -5.51 7.11 -2.16
CA THR A 97 -6.17 8.07 -1.28
C THR A 97 -7.26 8.82 -2.00
N GLY A 98 -8.35 9.11 -1.28
CA GLY A 98 -9.49 9.86 -1.79
C GLY A 98 -9.24 11.35 -1.94
N GLU A 99 -8.16 11.86 -1.34
CA GLU A 99 -7.80 13.27 -1.39
C GLU A 99 -7.15 13.64 -2.74
N SER A 100 -7.29 14.92 -3.10
CA SER A 100 -6.73 15.50 -4.31
C SER A 100 -5.42 16.23 -4.03
N GLU A 101 -4.62 15.74 -3.09
CA GLU A 101 -3.30 16.29 -2.85
C GLU A 101 -2.39 16.13 -4.06
N ARG A 102 -1.42 17.02 -4.19
CA ARG A 102 -0.51 17.03 -5.34
C ARG A 102 0.33 15.75 -5.43
N GLU A 103 0.71 15.19 -4.29
CA GLU A 103 1.48 13.95 -4.21
C GLU A 103 0.68 12.85 -3.52
N PRO A 104 0.81 11.58 -3.96
CA PRO A 104 0.20 10.45 -3.28
C PRO A 104 0.71 10.32 -1.84
N ALA A 105 -0.19 10.07 -0.90
CA ALA A 105 0.18 9.88 0.49
C ALA A 105 0.96 8.57 0.68
N ALA A 106 2.05 8.64 1.42
CA ALA A 106 2.84 7.47 1.79
C ALA A 106 2.21 6.74 3.00
N PRO A 107 2.39 5.41 3.11
CA PRO A 107 1.92 4.65 4.26
C PRO A 107 2.54 5.18 5.56
N CYS A 108 1.77 5.19 6.65
CA CYS A 108 2.25 5.61 7.96
C CYS A 108 3.33 4.66 8.50
N GLY A 109 4.04 5.05 9.55
CA GLY A 109 5.13 4.24 10.11
C GLY A 109 4.70 2.83 10.54
N SER A 110 3.51 2.70 11.14
CA SER A 110 2.94 1.40 11.52
C SER A 110 2.67 0.51 10.30
N CYS A 111 2.15 1.10 9.21
CA CYS A 111 1.91 0.38 7.97
C CYS A 111 3.21 -0.03 7.30
N ARG A 112 4.23 0.83 7.30
CA ARG A 112 5.57 0.48 6.78
C ARG A 112 6.17 -0.72 7.51
N GLN A 113 5.99 -0.81 8.83
CA GLN A 113 6.44 -1.96 9.62
C GLN A 113 5.71 -3.25 9.21
N VAL A 114 4.39 -3.21 9.03
CA VAL A 114 3.61 -4.39 8.58
C VAL A 114 3.99 -4.80 7.16
N LEU A 115 4.13 -3.85 6.24
CA LEU A 115 4.56 -4.10 4.88
C LEU A 115 5.97 -4.70 4.84
N HIS A 116 6.90 -4.16 5.62
CA HIS A 116 8.27 -4.66 5.73
C HIS A 116 8.32 -6.10 6.26
N GLU A 117 7.62 -6.40 7.37
CA GLU A 117 7.55 -7.76 7.93
C GLU A 117 6.92 -8.74 6.94
N THR A 118 5.94 -8.29 6.16
CA THR A 118 5.33 -9.11 5.11
C THR A 118 6.31 -9.39 3.97
N GLU A 119 7.07 -8.39 3.53
CA GLU A 119 8.08 -8.52 2.49
C GLU A 119 9.20 -9.50 2.88
N LEU A 120 9.62 -9.52 4.15
CA LEU A 120 10.59 -10.47 4.67
C LEU A 120 10.13 -11.95 4.64
N ARG A 121 8.85 -12.21 4.38
CA ARG A 121 8.27 -13.57 4.28
C ARG A 121 8.31 -14.13 2.87
N GLN A 122 8.87 -13.41 1.90
CA GLN A 122 9.02 -13.84 0.51
C GLN A 122 10.44 -13.54 -0.01
N THR A 123 10.82 -14.17 -1.11
CA THR A 123 12.17 -14.08 -1.67
C THR A 123 12.42 -12.75 -2.37
N GLU A 124 11.45 -12.33 -3.21
CA GLU A 124 11.57 -11.10 -3.98
C GLU A 124 10.71 -9.99 -3.36
N PRO A 125 11.16 -8.73 -3.40
CA PRO A 125 10.36 -7.61 -2.94
C PRO A 125 9.10 -7.47 -3.82
N PHE A 126 8.00 -7.06 -3.22
CA PHE A 126 6.82 -6.66 -3.96
C PHE A 126 6.91 -5.20 -4.40
N GLU A 127 6.21 -4.84 -5.47
CA GLU A 127 6.08 -3.44 -5.86
C GLU A 127 5.03 -2.74 -4.98
N LEU A 128 5.37 -1.56 -4.45
CA LEU A 128 4.44 -0.70 -3.74
C LEU A 128 4.09 0.50 -4.62
N ILE A 129 2.80 0.67 -4.93
CA ILE A 129 2.30 1.74 -5.79
C ILE A 129 1.32 2.61 -5.00
N LEU A 130 1.63 3.89 -4.90
CA LEU A 130 0.82 4.90 -4.25
C LEU A 130 0.14 5.76 -5.32
N LEU A 131 -1.17 5.92 -5.21
CA LEU A 131 -2.01 6.63 -6.18
C LEU A 131 -2.84 7.71 -5.47
N ASN A 132 -3.19 8.76 -6.19
CA ASN A 132 -4.17 9.75 -5.73
C ASN A 132 -5.17 10.10 -6.83
N LYS A 133 -6.23 10.82 -6.49
CA LYS A 133 -7.27 11.24 -7.44
C LYS A 133 -6.81 12.30 -8.46
N THR A 134 -5.72 13.02 -8.19
CA THR A 134 -5.14 13.97 -9.15
C THR A 134 -4.30 13.29 -10.23
N HIS A 135 -4.32 11.96 -10.24
CA HIS A 135 -3.69 11.12 -11.23
C HIS A 135 -2.16 11.02 -11.15
N ASN A 136 -1.56 11.40 -10.02
CA ASN A 136 -0.14 11.15 -9.77
C ASN A 136 0.06 9.79 -9.10
N ALA A 137 1.20 9.16 -9.38
CA ALA A 137 1.59 7.92 -8.73
C ALA A 137 3.08 7.91 -8.36
N LEU A 138 3.39 7.20 -7.28
CA LEU A 138 4.74 6.85 -6.85
C LEU A 138 4.85 5.33 -6.84
N ALA A 139 5.94 4.78 -7.37
CA ALA A 139 6.19 3.34 -7.36
C ALA A 139 7.56 3.03 -6.77
N PHE A 140 7.57 2.11 -5.81
CA PHE A 140 8.75 1.65 -5.09
C PHE A 140 8.97 0.16 -5.33
N ASN A 141 10.21 -0.25 -5.56
CA ASN A 141 10.57 -1.65 -5.58
C ASN A 141 10.94 -2.09 -4.16
N GLY A 142 9.98 -2.65 -3.46
CA GLY A 142 10.08 -3.00 -2.04
C GLY A 142 9.84 -1.82 -1.10
N VAL A 143 9.73 -2.14 0.18
CA VAL A 143 9.42 -1.17 1.24
C VAL A 143 10.59 -0.90 2.19
N LYS A 144 11.69 -1.62 2.05
CA LYS A 144 12.88 -1.48 2.91
C LYS A 144 13.41 -0.04 2.98
N GLY A 145 13.42 0.67 1.85
CA GLY A 145 13.87 2.06 1.79
C GLY A 145 12.94 3.05 2.49
N LEU A 146 11.66 2.69 2.68
CA LEU A 146 10.66 3.53 3.35
C LEU A 146 10.71 3.41 4.88
N LEU A 147 11.43 2.42 5.41
CA LEU A 147 11.61 2.21 6.85
C LEU A 147 13.08 1.84 7.14
N PRO A 148 14.00 2.80 7.03
CA PRO A 148 15.38 2.59 7.46
C PRO A 148 15.44 2.20 8.93
N PHE A 149 16.33 1.26 9.30
CA PHE A 149 16.46 0.74 10.66
C PHE A 149 15.16 0.15 11.22
N SER A 150 14.46 -0.60 10.38
CA SER A 150 13.21 -1.29 10.77
C SER A 150 13.45 -2.27 11.92
N PHE A 151 12.42 -2.44 12.76
CA PHE A 151 12.43 -3.46 13.79
C PHE A 151 12.27 -4.86 13.18
N THR A 152 13.16 -5.78 13.53
CA THR A 152 13.08 -7.20 13.17
C THR A 152 13.49 -8.05 14.35
N LEU A 153 12.90 -9.24 14.49
CA LEU A 153 13.36 -10.26 15.43
C LEU A 153 14.26 -11.28 14.69
N PRO A 154 15.28 -11.82 15.36
CA PRO A 154 16.05 -12.95 14.83
C PRO A 154 15.11 -14.12 14.51
N ARG A 155 15.29 -14.73 13.33
CA ARG A 155 14.54 -15.91 12.86
C ARG A 155 15.45 -17.12 12.84
#